data_27c2d722d1c56687f298f36eeeb077a8
#
_entry.id   27c2d722d1c56687f298f36eeeb077a8
#
_cell.length_a   1.000
_cell.length_b   1.000
_cell.length_c   1.000
_cell.angle_alpha   90.00
_cell.angle_beta   90.00
_cell.angle_gamma   90.00
#
_symmetry.space_group_name_H-M   'P 1'
#
loop_
_entity.id
_entity.type
_entity.pdbx_description
1 polymer ?
#
loop_
_entity_poly.entity_id
_entity_poly.type
_entity_poly.pdbx_seq_one_letter_code
_entity_poly.pdbx_strand_id
1 'polypeptide(L)'
;LKILVGFQEEWKQKGQIEINKNKIKLIDDYGHHPTEIKATIEAVKATNPKKKVSMIFQPHRFSRSTLLFEEFIECLSSLDNVIILDIYSAGEQNPKNINSYTFVNALIEKGTNAYFAKNLDEICSTLDSFISNDQILITQGAGNIVDISNSIYAIYK
;
A
#
# COMPACT_ATOMS: atom_id res chain seq x y z
N LEU A 1 13.25 8.29 -18.96
CA LEU A 1 14.35 7.72 -18.18
C LEU A 1 14.66 8.51 -16.92
N LYS A 2 14.70 9.86 -17.01
CA LYS A 2 14.93 10.75 -15.86
C LYS A 2 13.79 10.71 -14.82
N ILE A 3 12.55 10.47 -15.24
CA ILE A 3 11.40 10.37 -14.35
C ILE A 3 11.46 9.07 -13.52
N LEU A 4 11.89 7.96 -14.14
CA LEU A 4 12.08 6.68 -13.45
C LEU A 4 13.21 6.73 -12.41
N VAL A 5 14.28 7.47 -12.66
CA VAL A 5 15.41 7.60 -11.72
C VAL A 5 15.02 8.42 -10.49
N GLY A 6 14.23 9.49 -10.65
CA GLY A 6 13.74 10.30 -9.51
C GLY A 6 12.81 9.53 -8.57
N PHE A 7 11.96 8.64 -9.09
CA PHE A 7 11.06 7.81 -8.29
C PHE A 7 11.77 6.64 -7.59
N GLN A 8 12.88 6.15 -8.13
CA GLN A 8 13.66 5.07 -7.51
C GLN A 8 14.39 5.49 -6.23
N GLU A 9 14.69 6.77 -6.06
CA GLU A 9 15.36 7.30 -4.87
C GLU A 9 14.43 7.39 -3.66
N GLU A 10 13.11 7.39 -3.86
CA GLU A 10 12.11 7.44 -2.79
C GLU A 10 11.76 6.06 -2.22
N TRP A 11 12.12 5.00 -2.90
CA TRP A 11 11.89 3.64 -2.41
C TRP A 11 12.98 3.19 -1.48
N LYS A 12 12.59 2.61 -0.39
CA LYS A 12 13.51 1.86 0.47
C LYS A 12 13.17 0.39 0.39
N GLN A 13 14.06 -0.39 -0.20
CA GLN A 13 14.00 -1.83 -0.03
C GLN A 13 14.32 -2.17 1.42
N LYS A 14 13.33 -2.59 2.18
CA LYS A 14 13.52 -3.03 3.57
C LYS A 14 14.25 -4.36 3.62
N GLY A 15 14.05 -5.21 2.64
CA GLY A 15 14.68 -6.50 2.54
C GLY A 15 13.69 -7.65 2.44
N GLN A 16 14.20 -8.85 2.65
CA GLN A 16 13.39 -10.05 2.65
C GLN A 16 12.83 -10.33 4.04
N ILE A 17 11.53 -10.67 4.06
CA ILE A 17 10.81 -11.12 5.25
C ILE A 17 10.20 -12.50 4.99
N GLU A 18 9.83 -13.19 6.06
CA GLU A 18 9.19 -14.51 5.96
C GLU A 18 7.89 -14.50 6.76
N ILE A 19 6.76 -14.73 6.10
CA ILE A 19 5.42 -14.83 6.69
C ILE A 19 4.90 -16.24 6.40
N ASN A 20 4.62 -17.02 7.43
CA ASN A 20 4.13 -18.41 7.30
C ASN A 20 4.99 -19.26 6.35
N LYS A 21 6.31 -19.16 6.47
CA LYS A 21 7.30 -19.84 5.61
C LYS A 21 7.33 -19.33 4.15
N ASN A 22 6.59 -18.28 3.85
CA ASN A 22 6.63 -17.64 2.53
C ASN A 22 7.65 -16.49 2.53
N LYS A 23 8.54 -16.50 1.55
CA LYS A 23 9.56 -15.46 1.37
C LYS A 23 8.96 -14.29 0.58
N ILE A 24 9.10 -13.09 1.12
CA ILE A 24 8.47 -11.88 0.60
C ILE A 24 9.50 -10.76 0.59
N LYS A 25 9.48 -9.97 -0.46
CA LYS A 25 10.28 -8.74 -0.53
C LYS A 25 9.45 -7.57 -0.03
N LEU A 26 9.92 -6.90 1.01
CA LEU A 26 9.28 -5.71 1.56
C LEU A 26 9.91 -4.43 0.99
N ILE A 27 9.08 -3.54 0.46
CA ILE A 27 9.45 -2.24 -0.08
C ILE A 27 8.64 -1.18 0.69
N ASP A 28 9.28 -0.11 1.08
CA ASP A 28 8.65 1.04 1.72
C ASP A 28 8.75 2.26 0.79
N ASP A 29 7.61 2.91 0.51
CA ASP A 29 7.55 4.08 -0.36
C ASP A 29 6.72 5.20 0.27
N TYR A 30 7.28 6.40 0.28
CA TYR A 30 6.68 7.60 0.85
C TYR A 30 5.60 8.22 -0.04
N GLY A 31 5.51 7.86 -1.31
CA GLY A 31 4.57 8.41 -2.26
C GLY A 31 3.13 8.38 -1.76
N HIS A 32 2.39 9.47 -1.96
CA HIS A 32 1.03 9.65 -1.44
C HIS A 32 0.05 10.24 -2.46
N HIS A 33 0.53 10.70 -3.61
CA HIS A 33 -0.28 11.13 -4.74
C HIS A 33 -0.52 9.95 -5.70
N PRO A 34 -1.70 9.82 -6.35
CA PRO A 34 -1.96 8.71 -7.28
C PRO A 34 -0.92 8.55 -8.38
N THR A 35 -0.36 9.66 -8.87
CA THR A 35 0.72 9.63 -9.88
C THR A 35 1.98 8.94 -9.36
N GLU A 36 2.38 9.23 -8.13
CA GLU A 36 3.52 8.60 -7.47
C GLU A 36 3.27 7.11 -7.22
N ILE A 37 2.10 6.77 -6.69
CA ILE A 37 1.69 5.40 -6.40
C ILE A 37 1.67 4.56 -7.68
N LYS A 38 1.08 5.10 -8.74
CA LYS A 38 1.04 4.45 -10.06
C LYS A 38 2.44 4.17 -10.58
N ALA A 39 3.34 5.15 -10.50
CA ALA A 39 4.73 5.01 -10.94
C ALA A 39 5.46 3.91 -10.15
N THR A 40 5.26 3.85 -8.84
CA THR A 40 5.83 2.81 -7.97
C THR A 40 5.33 1.41 -8.36
N ILE A 41 4.02 1.25 -8.52
CA ILE A 41 3.42 -0.02 -8.92
C ILE A 41 3.96 -0.48 -10.29
N GLU A 42 3.98 0.41 -11.27
CA GLU A 42 4.47 0.10 -12.62
C GLU A 42 5.94 -0.32 -12.60
N ALA A 43 6.77 0.39 -11.85
CA ALA A 43 8.19 0.08 -11.76
C ALA A 43 8.45 -1.25 -11.02
N VAL A 44 7.73 -1.53 -9.95
CA VAL A 44 7.82 -2.81 -9.22
C VAL A 44 7.40 -3.97 -10.13
N LYS A 45 6.29 -3.83 -10.85
CA LYS A 45 5.81 -4.86 -11.78
C LYS A 45 6.77 -5.08 -12.96
N ALA A 46 7.35 -4.01 -13.49
CA ALA A 46 8.29 -4.09 -14.61
C ALA A 46 9.56 -4.88 -14.23
N THR A 47 10.05 -4.72 -13.02
CA THR A 47 11.23 -5.44 -12.52
C THR A 47 10.92 -6.83 -11.96
N ASN A 48 9.64 -7.14 -11.73
CA ASN A 48 9.18 -8.41 -11.17
C ASN A 48 7.92 -8.92 -11.89
N PRO A 49 7.98 -9.18 -13.20
CA PRO A 49 6.78 -9.38 -14.02
C PRO A 49 5.96 -10.63 -13.68
N LYS A 50 6.56 -11.59 -12.97
CA LYS A 50 5.90 -12.86 -12.60
C LYS A 50 5.44 -12.91 -11.15
N LYS A 51 5.72 -11.86 -10.37
CA LYS A 51 5.39 -11.84 -8.93
C LYS A 51 4.07 -11.13 -8.69
N LYS A 52 3.33 -11.63 -7.71
CA LYS A 52 2.19 -10.90 -7.17
C LYS A 52 2.69 -9.69 -6.39
N VAL A 53 1.96 -8.59 -6.49
CA VAL A 53 2.27 -7.34 -5.82
C VAL A 53 1.09 -6.94 -4.95
N SER A 54 1.33 -6.86 -3.66
CA SER A 54 0.34 -6.44 -2.67
C SER A 54 0.81 -5.17 -1.98
N MET A 55 -0.12 -4.39 -1.46
CA MET A 55 0.19 -3.10 -0.84
C MET A 55 -0.58 -2.91 0.45
N ILE A 56 0.10 -2.34 1.44
CA ILE A 56 -0.53 -1.72 2.61
C ILE A 56 -0.47 -0.22 2.35
N PHE A 57 -1.64 0.40 2.17
CA PHE A 57 -1.77 1.80 1.80
C PHE A 57 -2.43 2.61 2.91
N GLN A 58 -1.77 3.70 3.32
CA GLN A 58 -2.35 4.69 4.21
C GLN A 58 -2.69 5.95 3.42
N PRO A 59 -4.00 6.23 3.18
CA PRO A 59 -4.38 7.50 2.57
C PRO A 59 -3.96 8.66 3.47
N HIS A 60 -3.46 9.73 2.88
CA HIS A 60 -2.95 10.90 3.58
C HIS A 60 -3.79 12.13 3.25
N ARG A 61 -4.44 12.70 4.24
CA ARG A 61 -5.39 13.81 4.20
C ARG A 61 -6.77 13.44 3.62
N PHE A 62 -7.80 13.93 4.26
CA PHE A 62 -9.18 13.75 3.80
C PHE A 62 -9.47 14.50 2.50
N SER A 63 -8.91 15.71 2.34
CA SER A 63 -9.09 16.52 1.14
C SER A 63 -8.53 15.83 -0.11
N ARG A 64 -7.32 15.30 -0.04
CA ARG A 64 -6.71 14.56 -1.15
C ARG A 64 -7.45 13.27 -1.44
N SER A 65 -7.84 12.53 -0.41
CA SER A 65 -8.58 11.29 -0.54
C SER A 65 -9.93 11.50 -1.23
N THR A 66 -10.60 12.60 -0.96
CA THR A 66 -11.87 12.96 -1.61
C THR A 66 -11.65 13.45 -3.03
N LEU A 67 -10.73 14.39 -3.23
CA LEU A 67 -10.50 15.04 -4.53
C LEU A 67 -9.98 14.07 -5.59
N LEU A 68 -9.08 13.17 -5.22
CA LEU A 68 -8.39 12.26 -6.13
C LEU A 68 -8.86 10.80 -5.96
N PHE A 69 -10.05 10.60 -5.43
CA PHE A 69 -10.58 9.27 -5.10
C PHE A 69 -10.55 8.31 -6.29
N GLU A 70 -11.08 8.73 -7.43
CA GLU A 70 -11.14 7.87 -8.62
C GLU A 70 -9.76 7.46 -9.12
N GLU A 71 -8.80 8.38 -9.09
CA GLU A 71 -7.42 8.13 -9.49
C GLU A 71 -6.73 7.14 -8.53
N PHE A 72 -7.02 7.25 -7.23
CA PHE A 72 -6.54 6.25 -6.26
C PHE A 72 -7.10 4.87 -6.56
N ILE A 73 -8.41 4.77 -6.76
CA ILE A 73 -9.06 3.48 -7.05
C ILE A 73 -8.49 2.87 -8.33
N GLU A 74 -8.29 3.67 -9.37
CA GLU A 74 -7.74 3.20 -10.63
C GLU A 74 -6.35 2.60 -10.45
N CYS A 75 -5.42 3.30 -9.80
CA CYS A 75 -4.06 2.79 -9.63
C CYS A 75 -3.99 1.60 -8.65
N LEU A 76 -4.74 1.63 -7.54
CA LEU A 76 -4.74 0.56 -6.55
C LEU A 76 -5.41 -0.73 -7.06
N SER A 77 -6.38 -0.61 -7.96
CA SER A 77 -7.09 -1.78 -8.53
C SER A 77 -6.20 -2.66 -9.40
N SER A 78 -5.02 -2.19 -9.78
CA SER A 78 -4.02 -2.98 -10.52
C SER A 78 -3.24 -3.96 -9.65
N LEU A 79 -3.38 -3.89 -8.34
CA LEU A 79 -2.68 -4.74 -7.37
C LEU A 79 -3.44 -6.05 -7.14
N ASP A 80 -2.72 -7.08 -6.69
CA ASP A 80 -3.33 -8.38 -6.35
C ASP A 80 -4.12 -8.32 -5.04
N ASN A 81 -3.55 -7.68 -4.01
CA ASN A 81 -4.20 -7.46 -2.72
C ASN A 81 -3.86 -6.07 -2.20
N VAL A 82 -4.82 -5.42 -1.55
CA VAL A 82 -4.63 -4.10 -0.93
C VAL A 82 -5.21 -4.10 0.47
N ILE A 83 -4.39 -3.71 1.44
CA ILE A 83 -4.85 -3.41 2.81
C ILE A 83 -4.89 -1.89 2.94
N ILE A 84 -6.07 -1.34 3.24
CA ILE A 84 -6.28 0.09 3.45
C ILE A 84 -6.28 0.36 4.95
N LEU A 85 -5.42 1.28 5.39
CA LEU A 85 -5.38 1.75 6.77
C LEU A 85 -6.31 2.97 6.97
N ASP A 86 -6.51 3.39 8.21
CA ASP A 86 -7.21 4.64 8.48
C ASP A 86 -6.55 5.82 7.76
N ILE A 87 -7.37 6.75 7.28
CA ILE A 87 -6.87 7.96 6.62
C ILE A 87 -6.10 8.78 7.67
N TYR A 88 -4.86 9.10 7.35
CA TYR A 88 -4.04 9.99 8.17
C TYR A 88 -4.50 11.43 7.95
N SER A 89 -5.06 12.04 8.99
CA SER A 89 -5.73 13.34 8.89
C SER A 89 -4.79 14.51 8.58
N ALA A 90 -3.53 14.45 9.06
CA ALA A 90 -2.58 15.56 9.00
C ALA A 90 -3.15 16.89 9.54
N GLY A 91 -4.01 16.79 10.56
CA GLY A 91 -4.67 17.94 11.19
C GLY A 91 -5.93 18.44 10.47
N GLU A 92 -6.34 17.81 9.36
CA GLU A 92 -7.56 18.20 8.66
C GLU A 92 -8.82 17.69 9.34
N GLN A 93 -9.91 18.44 9.18
CA GLN A 93 -11.26 17.96 9.45
C GLN A 93 -11.78 17.14 8.26
N ASN A 94 -12.81 16.33 8.48
CA ASN A 94 -13.40 15.46 7.48
C ASN A 94 -14.86 15.87 7.16
N PRO A 95 -15.08 17.00 6.43
CA PRO A 95 -16.43 17.51 6.16
C PRO A 95 -17.26 16.63 5.24
N LYS A 96 -16.61 15.82 4.39
CA LYS A 96 -17.25 14.87 3.48
C LYS A 96 -17.46 13.48 4.11
N ASN A 97 -17.01 13.29 5.33
CA ASN A 97 -17.12 12.04 6.07
C ASN A 97 -16.58 10.82 5.30
N ILE A 98 -15.50 11.01 4.52
CA ILE A 98 -14.82 9.91 3.83
C ILE A 98 -14.08 9.04 4.84
N ASN A 99 -14.06 7.75 4.61
CA ASN A 99 -13.32 6.79 5.43
C ASN A 99 -12.71 5.69 4.56
N SER A 100 -11.91 4.84 5.18
CA SER A 100 -11.17 3.80 4.47
C SER A 100 -12.07 2.72 3.88
N TYR A 101 -13.24 2.48 4.43
CA TYR A 101 -14.23 1.55 3.86
C TYR A 101 -14.73 2.02 2.48
N THR A 102 -14.75 3.34 2.24
CA THR A 102 -15.07 3.89 0.93
C THR A 102 -14.08 3.38 -0.13
N PHE A 103 -12.79 3.36 0.19
CA PHE A 103 -11.74 2.78 -0.66
C PHE A 103 -11.92 1.28 -0.85
N VAL A 104 -12.09 0.55 0.25
CA VAL A 104 -12.22 -0.91 0.23
C VAL A 104 -13.39 -1.35 -0.65
N ASN A 105 -14.55 -0.74 -0.45
CA ASN A 105 -15.75 -1.08 -1.22
C ASN A 105 -15.58 -0.80 -2.72
N ALA A 106 -15.00 0.33 -3.08
CA ALA A 106 -14.75 0.68 -4.47
C ALA A 106 -13.75 -0.26 -5.14
N LEU A 107 -12.71 -0.68 -4.41
CA LEU A 107 -11.73 -1.66 -4.89
C LEU A 107 -12.35 -3.04 -5.10
N ILE A 108 -13.20 -3.48 -4.18
CA ILE A 108 -13.93 -4.75 -4.32
C ILE A 108 -14.85 -4.72 -5.55
N GLU A 109 -15.54 -3.61 -5.80
CA GLU A 109 -16.36 -3.44 -7.00
C GLU A 109 -15.54 -3.53 -8.31
N LYS A 110 -14.27 -3.16 -8.27
CA LYS A 110 -13.32 -3.33 -9.38
C LYS A 110 -12.76 -4.76 -9.51
N GLY A 111 -13.10 -5.66 -8.59
CA GLY A 111 -12.59 -7.03 -8.56
C GLY A 111 -11.25 -7.20 -7.85
N THR A 112 -10.78 -6.20 -7.13
CA THR A 112 -9.54 -6.25 -6.35
C THR A 112 -9.81 -6.84 -4.97
N ASN A 113 -8.91 -7.68 -4.48
CA ASN A 113 -8.96 -8.16 -3.10
C ASN A 113 -8.52 -7.01 -2.17
N ALA A 114 -9.47 -6.42 -1.48
CA ALA A 114 -9.22 -5.27 -0.62
C ALA A 114 -9.73 -5.52 0.80
N TYR A 115 -8.98 -5.02 1.78
CA TYR A 115 -9.21 -5.24 3.19
C TYR A 115 -8.99 -3.93 3.95
N PHE A 116 -9.72 -3.75 5.04
CA PHE A 116 -9.43 -2.70 6.02
C PHE A 116 -8.68 -3.30 7.20
N ALA A 117 -7.66 -2.61 7.70
CA ALA A 117 -6.99 -2.95 8.95
C ALA A 117 -6.75 -1.69 9.77
N LYS A 118 -7.10 -1.76 11.04
CA LYS A 118 -7.04 -0.62 11.96
C LYS A 118 -5.70 -0.51 12.67
N ASN A 119 -5.05 -1.63 12.92
CA ASN A 119 -3.82 -1.71 13.71
C ASN A 119 -2.89 -2.82 13.18
N LEU A 120 -1.71 -2.91 13.77
CA LEU A 120 -0.68 -3.87 13.36
C LEU A 120 -1.16 -5.33 13.46
N ASP A 121 -1.89 -5.68 14.51
CA ASP A 121 -2.40 -7.05 14.70
C ASP A 121 -3.36 -7.44 13.58
N GLU A 122 -4.27 -6.54 13.20
CA GLU A 122 -5.18 -6.75 12.08
C GLU A 122 -4.45 -6.83 10.74
N ILE A 123 -3.39 -6.02 10.55
CA ILE A 123 -2.53 -6.08 9.36
C ILE A 123 -1.88 -7.47 9.26
N CYS A 124 -1.23 -7.93 10.34
CA CYS A 124 -0.58 -9.23 10.36
C CYS A 124 -1.56 -10.37 10.10
N SER A 125 -2.73 -10.34 10.75
CA SER A 125 -3.78 -11.33 10.55
C SER A 125 -4.29 -11.35 9.10
N THR A 126 -4.44 -10.18 8.49
CA THR A 126 -4.86 -10.05 7.09
C THR A 126 -3.79 -10.55 6.14
N LEU A 127 -2.53 -10.21 6.37
CA LEU A 127 -1.39 -10.74 5.60
C LEU A 127 -1.37 -12.27 5.64
N ASP A 128 -1.53 -12.86 6.80
CA ASP A 128 -1.57 -14.32 6.97
C ASP A 128 -2.66 -14.98 6.10
N SER A 129 -3.76 -14.28 5.84
CA SER A 129 -4.88 -14.81 5.09
C SER A 129 -4.65 -14.92 3.58
N PHE A 130 -3.78 -14.10 2.99
CA PHE A 130 -3.60 -14.09 1.54
C PHE A 130 -2.14 -14.26 1.07
N ILE A 131 -1.17 -14.12 1.97
CA ILE A 131 0.22 -14.12 1.55
C ILE A 131 0.65 -15.49 1.00
N SER A 132 1.39 -15.48 -0.08
CA SER A 132 2.00 -16.67 -0.68
C SER A 132 3.45 -16.40 -1.03
N ASN A 133 4.19 -17.47 -1.35
CA ASN A 133 5.62 -17.35 -1.59
C ASN A 133 5.95 -16.47 -2.80
N ASP A 134 7.11 -15.81 -2.73
CA ASP A 134 7.66 -15.02 -3.81
C ASP A 134 6.79 -13.83 -4.24
N GLN A 135 6.19 -13.16 -3.27
CA GLN A 135 5.45 -11.91 -3.47
C GLN A 135 6.28 -10.69 -3.12
N ILE A 136 5.80 -9.55 -3.60
CA ILE A 136 6.27 -8.23 -3.18
C ILE A 136 5.18 -7.57 -2.36
N LEU A 137 5.54 -7.07 -1.20
CA LEU A 137 4.68 -6.28 -0.33
C LEU A 137 5.22 -4.84 -0.28
N ILE A 138 4.39 -3.88 -0.61
CA ILE A 138 4.70 -2.45 -0.57
C ILE A 138 3.96 -1.83 0.60
N THR A 139 4.66 -1.07 1.44
CA THR A 139 4.02 -0.15 2.40
C THR A 139 4.08 1.24 1.79
N GLN A 140 2.93 1.89 1.63
CA GLN A 140 2.77 3.10 0.81
C GLN A 140 2.07 4.21 1.59
N GLY A 141 2.69 5.39 1.67
CA GLY A 141 2.07 6.58 2.25
C GLY A 141 3.05 7.51 2.94
N ALA A 142 2.57 8.71 3.28
CA ALA A 142 3.36 9.81 3.87
C ALA A 142 3.09 10.04 5.37
N GLY A 143 2.20 9.25 5.97
CA GLY A 143 1.85 9.37 7.39
C GLY A 143 2.75 8.53 8.29
N ASN A 144 2.15 7.92 9.30
CA ASN A 144 2.87 7.07 10.26
C ASN A 144 3.07 5.62 9.76
N ILE A 145 2.80 5.34 8.51
CA ILE A 145 2.96 3.99 7.92
C ILE A 145 4.41 3.51 7.95
N VAL A 146 5.39 4.42 8.00
CA VAL A 146 6.80 4.05 8.14
C VAL A 146 7.05 3.26 9.42
N ASP A 147 6.36 3.58 10.50
CA ASP A 147 6.47 2.85 11.77
C ASP A 147 5.88 1.44 11.63
N ILE A 148 4.79 1.31 10.89
CA ILE A 148 4.17 0.02 10.55
C ILE A 148 5.11 -0.81 9.70
N SER A 149 5.73 -0.22 8.69
CA SER A 149 6.72 -0.89 7.84
C SER A 149 7.90 -1.42 8.67
N ASN A 150 8.43 -0.61 9.56
CA ASN A 150 9.50 -1.01 10.47
C ASN A 150 9.07 -2.15 11.39
N SER A 151 7.86 -2.10 11.92
CA SER A 151 7.31 -3.14 12.79
C SER A 151 7.11 -4.46 12.05
N ILE A 152 6.58 -4.43 10.83
CA ILE A 152 6.43 -5.62 9.97
C ILE A 152 7.80 -6.25 9.71
N TYR A 153 8.78 -5.43 9.34
CA TYR A 153 10.14 -5.93 9.12
C TYR A 153 10.72 -6.58 10.38
N ALA A 154 10.55 -5.95 11.53
CA ALA A 154 11.06 -6.47 12.80
C ALA A 154 10.40 -7.80 13.21
N ILE A 155 9.11 -7.96 12.92
CA ILE A 155 8.36 -9.18 13.24
C ILE A 155 8.78 -10.35 12.35
N TYR A 156 8.98 -10.09 11.06
CA TYR A 156 9.10 -11.14 10.03
C TYR A 156 10.48 -11.27 9.39
N LYS A 157 11.47 -10.48 9.79
CA LYS A 157 12.85 -10.60 9.26
C LYS A 157 13.52 -11.91 9.61
#